data_1e594fdffafae7c6bf83cd8befe93da7
#
_entry.id   1e594fdffafae7c6bf83cd8befe93da7
#
_cell.length_a   1.000
_cell.length_b   1.000
_cell.length_c   1.000
_cell.angle_alpha   90.00
_cell.angle_beta   90.00
_cell.angle_gamma   90.00
#
_symmetry.space_group_name_H-M   'P 1'
#
loop_
_entity.id
_entity.type
_entity.pdbx_description
1 polymer ?
#
loop_
_entity_poly.entity_id
_entity_poly.type
_entity_poly.pdbx_seq_one_letter_code
_entity_poly.pdbx_strand_id
1 'polypeptide(L)'
;MKRNCILLLFILLFSIIYLMFKWIYESELIMSESHLESQSMSPLITMTRQLVTLNDGKYDYSLNYTSFQLEFPHLQRYQCSLIHSPPVAPYDDSDLPSVILAIKSHPGARRRRFAVRQTWATEQELKGYKLRRFFLLGRTEVQGQMEMVRLESATYGDILQWDMTEGHHNLSLKERCLLEWLHHNLPEVEYIFKGDDDVFVNVELMIDLIRDFGSPNIIHGFHQNRPPVMRHTKYRITQTLYPMEFYPGFVSGGGFIFSGLSVPRLYEASRKIPVFPLDDVYFGFLALAAKLIFRHDPRFYVSGLKYEVCRYKKAMVVHGISPDDLLTIWREVNNNDCKNSTQQKN
;
A
#
# COMPACT_ATOMS: atom_id res chain seq x y z
N MET A 1 83.46 14.43 -4.25
CA MET A 1 82.78 13.23 -3.74
C MET A 1 81.36 13.50 -3.17
N LYS A 2 81.10 14.53 -2.36
CA LYS A 2 79.82 14.78 -1.75
C LYS A 2 78.64 15.06 -2.71
N ARG A 3 78.91 15.74 -3.88
CA ARG A 3 77.86 16.08 -4.86
C ARG A 3 77.27 14.90 -5.62
N ASN A 4 78.03 13.90 -5.91
CA ASN A 4 77.58 12.69 -6.62
C ASN A 4 76.77 11.76 -5.73
N CYS A 5 77.00 11.77 -4.42
CA CYS A 5 76.26 10.95 -3.46
C CYS A 5 74.86 11.49 -3.27
N ILE A 6 74.66 12.81 -3.30
CA ILE A 6 73.34 13.48 -3.18
C ILE A 6 72.51 13.19 -4.45
N LEU A 7 73.12 13.24 -5.63
CA LEU A 7 72.38 12.95 -6.88
C LEU A 7 71.93 11.51 -6.97
N LEU A 8 72.75 10.54 -6.50
CA LEU A 8 72.34 9.14 -6.40
C LEU A 8 71.24 8.87 -5.42
N LEU A 9 71.26 9.57 -4.31
CA LEU A 9 70.15 9.52 -3.33
C LEU A 9 68.82 10.04 -3.91
N PHE A 10 68.86 11.15 -4.65
CA PHE A 10 67.64 11.67 -5.32
C PHE A 10 67.10 10.71 -6.39
N ILE A 11 68.00 10.08 -7.21
CA ILE A 11 67.58 9.11 -8.22
C ILE A 11 66.96 7.87 -7.55
N LEU A 12 67.53 7.39 -6.46
CA LEU A 12 66.96 6.27 -5.68
C LEU A 12 65.60 6.62 -5.07
N LEU A 13 65.45 7.81 -4.51
CA LEU A 13 64.16 8.27 -3.93
C LEU A 13 63.07 8.38 -5.00
N PHE A 14 63.39 8.98 -6.17
CA PHE A 14 62.47 9.05 -7.30
C PHE A 14 62.08 7.67 -7.84
N SER A 15 63.04 6.72 -7.89
CA SER A 15 62.72 5.36 -8.30
C SER A 15 61.82 4.62 -7.34
N ILE A 16 62.02 4.81 -6.03
CA ILE A 16 61.15 4.22 -4.99
C ILE A 16 59.73 4.83 -5.06
N ILE A 17 59.63 6.15 -5.20
CA ILE A 17 58.33 6.85 -5.33
C ILE A 17 57.63 6.34 -6.61
N TYR A 18 58.30 6.23 -7.72
CA TYR A 18 57.74 5.72 -8.97
C TYR A 18 57.23 4.26 -8.82
N LEU A 19 57.99 3.40 -8.16
CA LEU A 19 57.58 2.02 -7.90
C LEU A 19 56.40 1.94 -6.96
N MET A 20 56.31 2.80 -5.95
CA MET A 20 55.14 2.89 -5.07
C MET A 20 53.88 3.36 -5.81
N PHE A 21 53.99 4.39 -6.66
CA PHE A 21 52.86 4.83 -7.49
C PHE A 21 52.43 3.78 -8.49
N LYS A 22 53.36 3.07 -9.10
CA LYS A 22 53.06 1.96 -10.00
C LYS A 22 52.35 0.82 -9.28
N TRP A 23 52.80 0.47 -8.07
CA TRP A 23 52.19 -0.57 -7.27
C TRP A 23 50.77 -0.17 -6.79
N ILE A 24 50.54 1.09 -6.39
CA ILE A 24 49.21 1.61 -6.02
C ILE A 24 48.32 1.56 -7.26
N TYR A 25 48.75 2.02 -8.42
CA TYR A 25 47.96 1.98 -9.65
C TYR A 25 47.60 0.57 -10.08
N GLU A 26 48.52 -0.39 -10.02
CA GLU A 26 48.25 -1.79 -10.31
C GLU A 26 47.33 -2.43 -9.29
N SER A 27 47.42 -2.06 -8.00
CA SER A 27 46.49 -2.55 -6.98
C SER A 27 45.06 -1.97 -7.14
N GLU A 28 44.93 -0.72 -7.54
CA GLU A 28 43.62 -0.13 -7.88
C GLU A 28 43.01 -0.78 -9.13
N LEU A 29 43.82 -1.13 -10.12
CA LEU A 29 43.37 -1.83 -11.33
C LEU A 29 42.88 -3.24 -11.00
N ILE A 30 43.60 -3.99 -10.17
CA ILE A 30 43.21 -5.33 -9.71
C ILE A 30 41.93 -5.27 -8.86
N MET A 31 41.77 -4.24 -7.98
CA MET A 31 40.57 -4.02 -7.20
C MET A 31 39.38 -3.65 -8.10
N SER A 32 39.60 -2.87 -9.15
CA SER A 32 38.56 -2.51 -10.13
C SER A 32 38.12 -3.72 -10.97
N GLU A 33 39.04 -4.58 -11.38
CA GLU A 33 38.72 -5.82 -12.11
C GLU A 33 37.98 -6.83 -11.20
N SER A 34 38.42 -7.00 -9.95
CA SER A 34 37.70 -7.85 -8.99
C SER A 34 36.30 -7.34 -8.63
N HIS A 35 36.08 -6.00 -8.62
CA HIS A 35 34.78 -5.41 -8.50
C HIS A 35 33.89 -5.58 -9.75
N LEU A 36 34.48 -5.56 -10.94
CA LEU A 36 33.76 -5.85 -12.19
C LEU A 36 33.38 -7.34 -12.30
N GLU A 37 34.29 -8.25 -11.91
CA GLU A 37 33.95 -9.68 -11.86
C GLU A 37 32.95 -10.04 -10.78
N SER A 38 32.97 -9.38 -9.61
CA SER A 38 31.95 -9.59 -8.57
C SER A 38 30.56 -9.02 -8.93
N GLN A 39 30.50 -8.04 -9.85
CA GLN A 39 29.23 -7.53 -10.39
C GLN A 39 28.70 -8.37 -11.56
N SER A 40 29.52 -9.17 -12.22
CA SER A 40 29.09 -10.04 -13.32
C SER A 40 28.55 -11.41 -12.87
N MET A 41 28.76 -11.79 -11.63
CA MET A 41 28.12 -12.94 -10.99
C MET A 41 26.98 -12.54 -10.06
N SER A 42 25.99 -11.80 -10.60
CA SER A 42 24.63 -11.96 -10.06
C SER A 42 24.25 -13.41 -10.31
N PRO A 43 23.84 -14.18 -9.29
CA PRO A 43 23.36 -15.53 -9.54
C PRO A 43 22.24 -15.40 -10.55
N LEU A 44 22.34 -16.10 -11.67
CA LEU A 44 21.20 -16.48 -12.48
C LEU A 44 20.24 -17.17 -11.51
N ILE A 45 19.36 -16.39 -10.89
CA ILE A 45 18.19 -16.93 -10.21
C ILE A 45 17.47 -17.67 -11.32
N THR A 46 17.55 -18.96 -11.27
CA THR A 46 16.89 -19.88 -12.18
C THR A 46 15.42 -19.52 -12.15
N MET A 47 14.96 -18.77 -13.15
CA MET A 47 13.55 -18.36 -13.32
C MET A 47 12.74 -19.59 -13.71
N THR A 48 12.47 -20.46 -12.75
CA THR A 48 11.68 -21.68 -12.93
C THR A 48 10.18 -21.49 -12.70
N ARG A 49 9.73 -20.25 -12.45
CA ARG A 49 8.29 -19.95 -12.39
C ARG A 49 7.94 -18.73 -13.26
N GLN A 50 7.88 -18.96 -14.57
CA GLN A 50 7.39 -17.93 -15.50
C GLN A 50 5.86 -17.72 -15.41
N LEU A 51 5.10 -18.71 -14.95
CA LEU A 51 3.65 -18.70 -14.92
C LEU A 51 3.13 -19.02 -13.52
N VAL A 52 2.27 -18.16 -12.99
CA VAL A 52 1.50 -18.39 -11.78
C VAL A 52 0.06 -18.60 -12.17
N THR A 53 -0.51 -19.76 -11.84
CA THR A 53 -1.93 -20.06 -12.07
C THR A 53 -2.66 -20.15 -10.74
N LEU A 54 -3.76 -19.42 -10.64
CA LEU A 54 -4.68 -19.42 -9.49
C LEU A 54 -6.02 -19.94 -9.95
N ASN A 55 -6.69 -20.71 -9.09
CA ASN A 55 -8.00 -21.32 -9.38
C ASN A 55 -9.00 -20.89 -8.29
N ASP A 56 -10.20 -20.42 -8.69
CA ASP A 56 -11.28 -20.02 -7.78
C ASP A 56 -12.31 -21.14 -7.53
N GLY A 57 -12.02 -22.34 -7.99
CA GLY A 57 -12.90 -23.50 -7.96
C GLY A 57 -13.72 -23.70 -9.24
N LYS A 58 -13.73 -22.69 -10.14
CA LYS A 58 -14.47 -22.74 -11.41
C LYS A 58 -13.62 -22.28 -12.59
N TYR A 59 -12.71 -21.32 -12.40
CA TYR A 59 -11.89 -20.72 -13.44
C TYR A 59 -10.43 -20.66 -13.02
N ASP A 60 -9.54 -20.80 -14.01
CA ASP A 60 -8.11 -20.60 -13.86
C ASP A 60 -7.74 -19.20 -14.30
N TYR A 61 -6.84 -18.56 -13.55
CA TYR A 61 -6.29 -17.23 -13.82
C TYR A 61 -4.78 -17.33 -13.88
N SER A 62 -4.21 -17.04 -15.05
CA SER A 62 -2.78 -17.20 -15.29
C SER A 62 -2.08 -15.85 -15.39
N LEU A 63 -0.99 -15.68 -14.62
CA LEU A 63 -0.14 -14.50 -14.59
C LEU A 63 1.25 -14.89 -15.06
N ASN A 64 1.69 -14.34 -16.21
CA ASN A 64 3.02 -14.57 -16.73
C ASN A 64 4.00 -13.54 -16.17
N TYR A 65 4.87 -13.94 -15.27
CA TYR A 65 5.83 -13.07 -14.60
C TYR A 65 6.72 -12.29 -15.59
N THR A 66 7.11 -12.91 -16.70
CA THR A 66 7.91 -12.25 -17.75
C THR A 66 7.17 -11.06 -18.37
N SER A 67 5.87 -11.19 -18.65
CA SER A 67 5.06 -10.07 -19.18
C SER A 67 5.01 -8.89 -18.20
N PHE A 68 4.85 -9.17 -16.90
CA PHE A 68 4.88 -8.13 -15.86
C PHE A 68 6.27 -7.48 -15.72
N GLN A 69 7.34 -8.25 -15.84
CA GLN A 69 8.72 -7.72 -15.84
C GLN A 69 9.00 -6.83 -17.05
N LEU A 70 8.41 -7.13 -18.20
CA LEU A 70 8.60 -6.33 -19.42
C LEU A 70 7.81 -5.04 -19.40
N GLU A 71 6.50 -5.09 -19.02
CA GLU A 71 5.63 -3.91 -19.08
C GLU A 71 5.73 -3.02 -17.83
N PHE A 72 5.95 -3.61 -16.64
CA PHE A 72 6.01 -2.91 -15.35
C PHE A 72 7.22 -3.36 -14.50
N PRO A 73 8.46 -3.23 -15.01
CA PRO A 73 9.65 -3.72 -14.30
C PRO A 73 9.85 -3.07 -12.95
N HIS A 74 9.48 -1.79 -12.80
CA HIS A 74 9.61 -1.05 -11.54
C HIS A 74 8.70 -1.62 -10.44
N LEU A 75 7.48 -2.07 -10.78
CA LEU A 75 6.58 -2.69 -9.81
C LEU A 75 7.13 -4.02 -9.27
N GLN A 76 7.77 -4.80 -10.16
CA GLN A 76 8.28 -6.13 -9.82
C GLN A 76 9.57 -6.09 -8.98
N ARG A 77 10.38 -5.04 -9.14
CA ARG A 77 11.70 -4.88 -8.50
C ARG A 77 11.65 -4.00 -7.24
N TYR A 78 10.55 -3.27 -7.03
CA TYR A 78 10.45 -2.35 -5.91
C TYR A 78 10.57 -3.10 -4.57
N GLN A 79 11.33 -2.52 -3.66
CA GLN A 79 11.42 -2.94 -2.25
C GLN A 79 10.77 -1.88 -1.39
N CYS A 80 10.05 -2.30 -0.34
CA CYS A 80 9.24 -1.41 0.49
C CYS A 80 10.10 -0.55 1.44
N SER A 81 10.89 0.37 0.86
CA SER A 81 11.72 1.30 1.63
C SER A 81 10.88 2.40 2.27
N LEU A 82 10.92 2.50 3.60
CA LEU A 82 10.20 3.51 4.37
C LEU A 82 10.92 4.85 4.37
N ILE A 83 10.14 5.95 4.24
CA ILE A 83 10.56 7.33 4.52
C ILE A 83 10.05 7.75 5.90
N HIS A 84 8.76 7.53 6.17
CA HIS A 84 8.12 7.78 7.44
C HIS A 84 7.33 6.55 7.90
N SER A 85 7.43 6.26 9.19
CA SER A 85 6.65 5.20 9.84
C SER A 85 5.99 5.77 11.09
N PRO A 86 4.71 5.47 11.32
CA PRO A 86 4.07 5.74 12.59
C PRO A 86 4.82 5.06 13.73
N PRO A 87 4.87 5.66 14.93
CA PRO A 87 5.40 4.97 16.09
C PRO A 87 4.53 3.74 16.37
N VAL A 88 5.18 2.58 16.34
CA VAL A 88 4.58 1.35 16.85
C VAL A 88 4.92 1.32 18.34
N ALA A 89 4.03 1.88 19.16
CA ALA A 89 4.18 1.70 20.59
C ALA A 89 4.11 0.19 20.90
N PRO A 90 4.94 -0.32 21.85
CA PRO A 90 4.66 -1.62 22.43
C PRO A 90 3.19 -1.60 22.86
N TYR A 91 2.50 -2.72 22.68
CA TYR A 91 1.10 -2.87 23.04
C TYR A 91 0.82 -2.09 24.33
N ASP A 92 -0.01 -1.06 24.20
CA ASP A 92 -0.48 -0.27 25.32
C ASP A 92 -1.24 -1.22 26.26
N ASP A 93 -1.11 -1.04 27.60
CA ASP A 93 -1.74 -1.89 28.62
C ASP A 93 -3.28 -1.99 28.52
N SER A 94 -3.90 -1.38 27.48
CA SER A 94 -5.30 -1.58 27.17
C SER A 94 -5.48 -2.91 26.42
N ASP A 95 -6.10 -3.90 27.07
CA ASP A 95 -6.51 -5.20 26.49
C ASP A 95 -7.54 -5.09 25.34
N LEU A 96 -7.73 -3.90 24.76
CA LEU A 96 -8.75 -3.68 23.74
C LEU A 96 -8.24 -4.09 22.36
N PRO A 97 -9.06 -4.85 21.60
CA PRO A 97 -8.75 -5.20 20.23
C PRO A 97 -8.60 -3.97 19.33
N SER A 98 -7.62 -4.01 18.42
CA SER A 98 -7.29 -2.88 17.57
C SER A 98 -7.88 -2.98 16.16
N VAL A 99 -8.38 -1.85 15.66
CA VAL A 99 -8.82 -1.68 14.27
C VAL A 99 -7.93 -0.63 13.61
N ILE A 100 -7.21 -1.03 12.59
CA ILE A 100 -6.38 -0.13 11.79
C ILE A 100 -7.19 0.43 10.63
N LEU A 101 -7.23 1.77 10.54
CA LEU A 101 -7.79 2.51 9.41
C LEU A 101 -6.63 2.85 8.46
N ALA A 102 -6.39 1.99 7.46
CA ALA A 102 -5.33 2.15 6.46
C ALA A 102 -5.86 2.94 5.26
N ILE A 103 -5.49 4.22 5.15
CA ILE A 103 -6.13 5.20 4.27
C ILE A 103 -5.16 5.61 3.16
N LYS A 104 -5.44 5.22 1.92
CA LYS A 104 -4.65 5.66 0.76
C LYS A 104 -4.80 7.17 0.58
N SER A 105 -3.67 7.87 0.47
CA SER A 105 -3.64 9.31 0.26
C SER A 105 -2.48 9.70 -0.65
N HIS A 106 -2.46 10.94 -1.11
CA HIS A 106 -1.39 11.53 -1.91
C HIS A 106 -0.67 12.62 -1.09
N PRO A 107 0.66 12.82 -1.21
CA PRO A 107 1.38 13.87 -0.49
C PRO A 107 0.72 15.25 -0.57
N GLY A 108 0.21 15.64 -1.75
CA GLY A 108 -0.50 16.90 -1.95
C GLY A 108 -1.91 16.96 -1.35
N ALA A 109 -2.48 15.86 -0.88
CA ALA A 109 -3.88 15.77 -0.41
C ALA A 109 -4.06 16.16 1.08
N ARG A 110 -3.28 17.12 1.59
CA ARG A 110 -3.30 17.54 3.02
C ARG A 110 -4.69 17.91 3.52
N ARG A 111 -5.51 18.61 2.70
CA ARG A 111 -6.88 18.99 3.08
C ARG A 111 -7.78 17.77 3.28
N ARG A 112 -7.64 16.72 2.45
CA ARG A 112 -8.37 15.45 2.61
C ARG A 112 -7.97 14.78 3.92
N ARG A 113 -6.66 14.59 4.18
CA ARG A 113 -6.18 14.01 5.43
C ARG A 113 -6.65 14.79 6.66
N PHE A 114 -6.65 16.12 6.59
CA PHE A 114 -7.20 16.94 7.66
C PHE A 114 -8.68 16.64 7.92
N ALA A 115 -9.51 16.66 6.87
CA ALA A 115 -10.94 16.37 7.00
C ALA A 115 -11.20 14.96 7.55
N VAL A 116 -10.45 13.97 7.10
CA VAL A 116 -10.53 12.57 7.57
C VAL A 116 -10.17 12.47 9.05
N ARG A 117 -9.12 13.15 9.53
CA ARG A 117 -8.75 13.20 10.96
C ARG A 117 -9.83 13.85 11.84
N GLN A 118 -10.54 14.84 11.32
CA GLN A 118 -11.59 15.57 12.03
C GLN A 118 -12.95 14.88 11.97
N THR A 119 -13.04 13.74 11.28
CA THR A 119 -14.31 13.04 11.06
C THR A 119 -14.18 11.55 11.42
N TRP A 120 -14.41 10.67 10.50
CA TRP A 120 -14.54 9.25 10.74
C TRP A 120 -13.26 8.54 11.19
N ALA A 121 -12.07 9.08 10.88
CA ALA A 121 -10.80 8.48 11.29
C ALA A 121 -10.20 9.16 12.53
N THR A 122 -11.00 9.75 13.38
CA THR A 122 -10.56 10.18 14.72
C THR A 122 -10.12 8.95 15.51
N GLU A 123 -8.91 8.99 16.06
CA GLU A 123 -8.42 7.94 16.95
C GLU A 123 -9.18 7.98 18.27
N GLN A 124 -9.80 6.87 18.61
CA GLN A 124 -10.68 6.76 19.76
C GLN A 124 -10.92 5.30 20.14
N GLU A 125 -11.44 5.10 21.33
CA GLU A 125 -12.06 3.85 21.71
C GLU A 125 -13.55 3.91 21.37
N LEU A 126 -14.02 2.91 20.63
CA LEU A 126 -15.42 2.83 20.18
C LEU A 126 -15.95 1.41 20.37
N LYS A 127 -16.99 1.25 21.17
CA LYS A 127 -17.67 -0.04 21.43
C LYS A 127 -16.70 -1.18 21.81
N GLY A 128 -15.63 -0.85 22.55
CA GLY A 128 -14.63 -1.83 23.00
C GLY A 128 -13.53 -2.14 21.98
N TYR A 129 -13.36 -1.32 20.96
CA TYR A 129 -12.25 -1.40 20.01
C TYR A 129 -11.44 -0.12 20.01
N LYS A 130 -10.12 -0.22 19.85
CA LYS A 130 -9.21 0.90 19.70
C LYS A 130 -8.99 1.19 18.22
N LEU A 131 -9.43 2.36 17.74
CA LEU A 131 -9.25 2.80 16.36
C LEU A 131 -7.94 3.57 16.23
N ARG A 132 -7.09 3.14 15.30
CA ARG A 132 -5.84 3.82 14.91
C ARG A 132 -5.85 4.05 13.41
N ARG A 133 -5.37 5.22 12.96
CA ARG A 133 -5.32 5.54 11.53
C ARG A 133 -3.89 5.60 11.02
N PHE A 134 -3.68 5.20 9.77
CA PHE A 134 -2.45 5.41 9.03
C PHE A 134 -2.76 5.88 7.61
N PHE A 135 -2.14 7.00 7.21
CA PHE A 135 -2.22 7.48 5.84
C PHE A 135 -1.07 6.89 5.02
N LEU A 136 -1.42 6.19 3.95
CA LEU A 136 -0.48 5.48 3.09
C LEU A 136 -0.05 6.40 1.94
N LEU A 137 1.21 6.81 1.93
CA LEU A 137 1.76 7.76 0.97
C LEU A 137 2.95 7.19 0.20
N GLY A 138 3.14 7.67 -1.03
CA GLY A 138 4.38 7.60 -1.78
C GLY A 138 5.10 8.95 -1.77
N ARG A 139 6.01 9.15 -2.73
CA ARG A 139 6.74 10.39 -3.00
C ARG A 139 6.09 11.22 -4.11
N THR A 140 6.40 12.50 -4.12
CA THR A 140 6.09 13.42 -5.21
C THR A 140 7.30 14.29 -5.53
N GLU A 141 7.43 14.68 -6.79
CA GLU A 141 8.45 15.65 -7.24
C GLU A 141 7.98 17.11 -7.10
N VAL A 142 6.72 17.33 -6.67
CA VAL A 142 6.20 18.69 -6.47
C VAL A 142 6.90 19.35 -5.29
N GLN A 143 7.58 20.48 -5.58
CA GLN A 143 8.39 21.22 -4.62
C GLN A 143 7.58 21.54 -3.34
N GLY A 144 8.18 21.32 -2.20
CA GLY A 144 7.63 21.63 -0.88
C GLY A 144 6.61 20.62 -0.34
N GLN A 145 6.00 19.75 -1.17
CA GLN A 145 5.02 18.79 -0.67
C GLN A 145 5.65 17.75 0.26
N MET A 146 6.86 17.27 -0.04
CA MET A 146 7.56 16.30 0.81
C MET A 146 7.92 16.91 2.18
N GLU A 147 8.34 18.18 2.22
CA GLU A 147 8.59 18.88 3.48
C GLU A 147 7.31 19.05 4.31
N MET A 148 6.19 19.35 3.65
CA MET A 148 4.89 19.43 4.33
C MET A 148 4.47 18.07 4.90
N VAL A 149 4.73 16.97 4.20
CA VAL A 149 4.46 15.61 4.71
C VAL A 149 5.37 15.30 5.91
N ARG A 150 6.64 15.69 5.87
CA ARG A 150 7.57 15.52 7.00
C ARG A 150 7.07 16.23 8.26
N LEU A 151 6.64 17.49 8.13
CA LEU A 151 6.06 18.25 9.24
C LEU A 151 4.75 17.64 9.75
N GLU A 152 3.91 17.19 8.83
CA GLU A 152 2.65 16.52 9.16
C GLU A 152 2.89 15.18 9.91
N SER A 153 3.86 14.38 9.45
CA SER A 153 4.28 13.15 10.12
C SER A 153 4.79 13.40 11.53
N ALA A 154 5.63 14.43 11.73
CA ALA A 154 6.13 14.80 13.03
C ALA A 154 5.02 15.32 13.98
N THR A 155 3.96 15.92 13.42
CA THR A 155 2.85 16.49 14.22
C THR A 155 1.84 15.44 14.64
N TYR A 156 1.47 14.54 13.74
CA TYR A 156 0.35 13.59 13.97
C TYR A 156 0.79 12.14 14.22
N GLY A 157 2.01 11.76 13.79
CA GLY A 157 2.50 10.38 13.97
C GLY A 157 1.70 9.31 13.23
N ASP A 158 0.94 9.67 12.18
CA ASP A 158 0.01 8.79 11.48
C ASP A 158 0.30 8.61 9.99
N ILE A 159 1.52 8.99 9.56
CA ILE A 159 1.96 8.86 8.17
C ILE A 159 2.82 7.60 8.02
N LEU A 160 2.40 6.72 7.12
CA LEU A 160 3.16 5.57 6.65
C LEU A 160 3.55 5.85 5.20
N GLN A 161 4.81 6.24 4.97
CA GLN A 161 5.29 6.69 3.67
C GLN A 161 6.44 5.85 3.17
N TRP A 162 6.36 5.44 1.91
CA TRP A 162 7.40 4.69 1.21
C TRP A 162 8.08 5.50 0.12
N ASP A 163 9.32 5.13 -0.20
CA ASP A 163 10.14 5.70 -1.27
C ASP A 163 9.72 5.16 -2.66
N MET A 164 8.46 5.36 -3.00
CA MET A 164 7.92 5.11 -4.34
C MET A 164 7.25 6.36 -4.87
N THR A 165 7.40 6.66 -6.15
CA THR A 165 6.70 7.79 -6.78
C THR A 165 5.20 7.55 -6.81
N GLU A 166 4.40 8.56 -6.43
CA GLU A 166 2.95 8.50 -6.57
C GLU A 166 2.55 8.34 -8.04
N GLY A 167 1.56 7.49 -8.26
CA GLY A 167 1.05 7.22 -9.60
C GLY A 167 0.00 6.14 -9.61
N HIS A 168 -0.87 6.18 -10.60
CA HIS A 168 -2.03 5.28 -10.70
C HIS A 168 -1.63 3.79 -10.65
N HIS A 169 -0.58 3.41 -11.39
CA HIS A 169 -0.10 2.02 -11.41
C HIS A 169 0.72 1.65 -10.16
N ASN A 170 1.21 2.64 -9.40
CA ASN A 170 2.00 2.43 -8.20
C ASN A 170 1.14 2.25 -6.93
N LEU A 171 -0.19 2.40 -7.03
CA LEU A 171 -1.10 2.14 -5.91
C LEU A 171 -0.97 0.69 -5.41
N SER A 172 -0.73 -0.26 -6.31
CA SER A 172 -0.49 -1.67 -5.94
C SER A 172 0.75 -1.89 -5.07
N LEU A 173 1.75 -0.99 -5.16
CA LEU A 173 2.89 -1.02 -4.25
C LEU A 173 2.48 -0.66 -2.83
N LYS A 174 1.52 0.26 -2.64
CA LYS A 174 0.98 0.58 -1.32
C LYS A 174 0.30 -0.65 -0.69
N GLU A 175 -0.41 -1.46 -1.50
CA GLU A 175 -1.00 -2.72 -1.05
C GLU A 175 0.06 -3.68 -0.53
N ARG A 176 1.07 -3.95 -1.38
CA ARG A 176 2.17 -4.86 -1.05
C ARG A 176 2.92 -4.41 0.19
N CYS A 177 3.28 -3.13 0.23
CA CYS A 177 4.10 -2.59 1.32
C CYS A 177 3.31 -2.43 2.62
N LEU A 178 2.00 -2.18 2.55
CA LEU A 178 1.14 -2.21 3.73
C LEU A 178 1.09 -3.62 4.35
N LEU A 179 0.90 -4.65 3.53
CA LEU A 179 0.86 -6.04 4.02
C LEU A 179 2.18 -6.46 4.66
N GLU A 180 3.32 -6.08 4.05
CA GLU A 180 4.65 -6.31 4.61
C GLU A 180 4.82 -5.58 5.94
N TRP A 181 4.44 -4.30 6.01
CA TRP A 181 4.56 -3.49 7.21
C TRP A 181 3.66 -4.00 8.35
N LEU A 182 2.40 -4.33 8.07
CA LEU A 182 1.48 -4.91 9.05
C LEU A 182 2.00 -6.22 9.61
N HIS A 183 2.50 -7.12 8.74
CA HIS A 183 3.03 -8.41 9.13
C HIS A 183 4.19 -8.30 10.13
N HIS A 184 5.09 -7.32 9.93
CA HIS A 184 6.28 -7.17 10.74
C HIS A 184 6.09 -6.27 11.97
N ASN A 185 5.16 -5.32 11.91
CA ASN A 185 5.04 -4.29 12.95
C ASN A 185 3.76 -4.39 13.80
N LEU A 186 2.70 -5.00 13.28
CA LEU A 186 1.42 -5.14 13.98
C LEU A 186 0.83 -6.56 13.81
N PRO A 187 1.56 -7.63 14.22
CA PRO A 187 1.10 -9.01 14.01
C PRO A 187 -0.20 -9.33 14.78
N GLU A 188 -0.50 -8.58 15.83
CA GLU A 188 -1.66 -8.80 16.71
C GLU A 188 -2.87 -7.91 16.36
N VAL A 189 -2.82 -7.20 15.22
CA VAL A 189 -3.98 -6.40 14.80
C VAL A 189 -5.18 -7.30 14.49
N GLU A 190 -6.36 -6.97 15.03
CA GLU A 190 -7.53 -7.81 14.82
C GLU A 190 -8.24 -7.54 13.51
N TYR A 191 -8.40 -6.25 13.14
CA TYR A 191 -9.10 -5.86 11.92
C TYR A 191 -8.41 -4.69 11.22
N ILE A 192 -8.52 -4.70 9.90
CA ILE A 192 -8.06 -3.63 9.05
C ILE A 192 -9.23 -3.14 8.19
N PHE A 193 -9.57 -1.87 8.29
CA PHE A 193 -10.28 -1.14 7.26
C PHE A 193 -9.28 -0.53 6.31
N LYS A 194 -9.42 -0.80 5.03
CA LYS A 194 -8.61 -0.16 3.99
C LYS A 194 -9.50 0.63 3.05
N GLY A 195 -9.14 1.87 2.75
CA GLY A 195 -9.94 2.74 1.89
C GLY A 195 -9.18 3.96 1.37
N ASP A 196 -9.90 4.85 0.69
CA ASP A 196 -9.39 6.09 0.11
C ASP A 196 -9.63 7.29 1.06
N ASP A 197 -8.94 8.41 0.81
CA ASP A 197 -9.07 9.63 1.61
C ASP A 197 -10.24 10.55 1.17
N ASP A 198 -11.03 10.10 0.20
CA ASP A 198 -12.22 10.78 -0.29
C ASP A 198 -13.51 9.99 -0.06
N VAL A 199 -13.54 9.25 1.03
CA VAL A 199 -14.72 8.49 1.46
C VAL A 199 -15.31 9.04 2.76
N PHE A 200 -16.63 8.95 2.90
CA PHE A 200 -17.32 8.97 4.19
C PHE A 200 -17.38 7.53 4.71
N VAL A 201 -17.05 7.33 5.98
CA VAL A 201 -17.17 6.03 6.66
C VAL A 201 -18.03 6.17 7.90
N ASN A 202 -19.03 5.33 8.04
CA ASN A 202 -19.81 5.21 9.27
C ASN A 202 -19.11 4.20 10.20
N VAL A 203 -18.25 4.71 11.07
CA VAL A 203 -17.44 3.88 11.97
C VAL A 203 -18.28 3.08 12.98
N GLU A 204 -19.44 3.59 13.36
CA GLU A 204 -20.38 2.86 14.24
C GLU A 204 -20.85 1.56 13.57
N LEU A 205 -21.33 1.66 12.32
CA LEU A 205 -21.75 0.49 11.53
C LEU A 205 -20.56 -0.43 11.21
N MET A 206 -19.36 0.13 11.03
CA MET A 206 -18.15 -0.65 10.79
C MET A 206 -17.82 -1.52 12.02
N ILE A 207 -17.87 -0.96 13.23
CA ILE A 207 -17.62 -1.73 14.45
C ILE A 207 -18.74 -2.76 14.69
N ASP A 208 -19.99 -2.42 14.40
CA ASP A 208 -21.08 -3.40 14.49
C ASP A 208 -20.87 -4.58 13.52
N LEU A 209 -20.40 -4.31 12.29
CA LEU A 209 -20.01 -5.37 11.36
C LEU A 209 -18.84 -6.21 11.89
N ILE A 210 -17.85 -5.58 12.50
CA ILE A 210 -16.67 -6.25 13.07
C ILE A 210 -17.08 -7.20 14.21
N ARG A 211 -18.02 -6.83 15.04
CA ARG A 211 -18.55 -7.70 16.12
C ARG A 211 -19.25 -8.94 15.59
N ASP A 212 -19.87 -8.84 14.42
CA ASP A 212 -20.57 -9.94 13.74
C ASP A 212 -19.79 -10.47 12.52
N PHE A 213 -18.46 -10.32 12.52
CA PHE A 213 -17.61 -10.55 11.34
C PHE A 213 -17.71 -11.97 10.77
N GLY A 214 -17.93 -12.95 11.64
CA GLY A 214 -18.06 -14.36 11.30
C GLY A 214 -16.71 -15.06 11.21
N SER A 215 -16.12 -15.14 10.02
CA SER A 215 -14.86 -15.87 9.80
C SER A 215 -13.70 -14.93 9.45
N PRO A 216 -12.48 -15.17 9.97
CA PRO A 216 -11.29 -14.38 9.58
C PRO A 216 -10.91 -14.54 8.10
N ASN A 217 -11.53 -15.50 7.39
CA ASN A 217 -11.29 -15.71 5.97
C ASN A 217 -12.17 -14.83 5.07
N ILE A 218 -13.02 -13.98 5.64
CA ILE A 218 -13.95 -13.15 4.89
C ILE A 218 -13.38 -11.73 4.74
N ILE A 219 -13.58 -11.15 3.56
CA ILE A 219 -13.34 -9.74 3.26
C ILE A 219 -14.70 -9.12 2.95
N HIS A 220 -15.09 -8.09 3.71
CA HIS A 220 -16.35 -7.38 3.53
C HIS A 220 -16.14 -6.10 2.73
N GLY A 221 -16.93 -5.87 1.69
CA GLY A 221 -16.87 -4.67 0.86
C GLY A 221 -17.81 -4.75 -0.33
N PHE A 222 -17.69 -3.82 -1.26
CA PHE A 222 -18.40 -3.88 -2.54
C PHE A 222 -17.71 -4.90 -3.45
N HIS A 223 -18.17 -6.15 -3.40
CA HIS A 223 -17.61 -7.23 -4.19
C HIS A 223 -18.06 -7.15 -5.65
N GLN A 224 -17.10 -7.12 -6.55
CA GLN A 224 -17.24 -7.31 -7.98
C GLN A 224 -16.92 -8.75 -8.34
N ASN A 225 -17.94 -9.50 -8.71
CA ASN A 225 -17.77 -10.90 -9.05
C ASN A 225 -17.35 -11.05 -10.51
N ARG A 226 -16.08 -11.45 -10.73
CA ARG A 226 -15.53 -11.74 -12.06
C ARG A 226 -15.76 -10.60 -13.08
N PRO A 227 -15.31 -9.35 -12.80
CA PRO A 227 -15.52 -8.24 -13.71
C PRO A 227 -14.64 -8.33 -14.97
N PRO A 228 -15.09 -7.76 -16.10
CA PRO A 228 -14.35 -7.80 -17.36
C PRO A 228 -13.06 -6.97 -17.29
N VAL A 229 -12.04 -7.41 -18.04
CA VAL A 229 -10.77 -6.69 -18.17
C VAL A 229 -10.96 -5.44 -19.02
N MET A 230 -10.61 -4.30 -18.45
CA MET A 230 -10.68 -3.01 -19.17
C MET A 230 -9.51 -2.91 -20.16
N ARG A 231 -9.83 -2.79 -21.46
CA ARG A 231 -8.84 -2.65 -22.54
C ARG A 231 -8.66 -1.20 -23.00
N HIS A 232 -9.41 -0.29 -22.43
CA HIS A 232 -9.43 1.15 -22.72
C HIS A 232 -9.46 1.95 -21.42
N THR A 233 -9.40 3.26 -21.48
CA THR A 233 -9.42 4.19 -20.34
C THR A 233 -8.13 4.13 -19.49
N LYS A 234 -8.15 4.84 -18.37
CA LYS A 234 -7.03 4.85 -17.38
C LYS A 234 -6.79 3.49 -16.72
N TYR A 235 -7.74 2.57 -16.80
CA TYR A 235 -7.65 1.21 -16.23
C TYR A 235 -7.23 0.16 -17.26
N ARG A 236 -6.73 0.60 -18.41
CA ARG A 236 -6.35 -0.28 -19.50
C ARG A 236 -5.26 -1.27 -19.07
N ILE A 237 -5.51 -2.55 -19.33
CA ILE A 237 -4.55 -3.64 -19.25
C ILE A 237 -4.37 -4.22 -20.65
N THR A 238 -3.11 -4.41 -21.07
CA THR A 238 -2.82 -4.98 -22.41
C THR A 238 -3.16 -6.46 -22.46
N GLN A 239 -3.42 -6.95 -23.69
CA GLN A 239 -3.63 -8.38 -23.91
C GLN A 239 -2.35 -9.18 -23.63
N THR A 240 -1.19 -8.58 -23.85
CA THR A 240 0.13 -9.18 -23.61
C THR A 240 0.38 -9.38 -22.13
N LEU A 241 0.00 -8.39 -21.30
CA LEU A 241 0.17 -8.47 -19.85
C LEU A 241 -0.76 -9.52 -19.23
N TYR A 242 -2.04 -9.46 -19.61
CA TYR A 242 -3.07 -10.33 -19.06
C TYR A 242 -4.08 -10.72 -20.16
N PRO A 243 -3.96 -11.91 -20.76
CA PRO A 243 -4.74 -12.33 -21.92
C PRO A 243 -6.19 -12.72 -21.61
N MET A 244 -6.53 -12.88 -20.31
CA MET A 244 -7.87 -13.29 -19.90
C MET A 244 -8.89 -12.18 -20.14
N GLU A 245 -10.16 -12.55 -20.34
CA GLU A 245 -11.27 -11.60 -20.54
C GLU A 245 -11.81 -11.05 -19.22
N PHE A 246 -11.63 -11.79 -18.11
CA PHE A 246 -12.17 -11.45 -16.80
C PHE A 246 -11.09 -11.55 -15.74
N TYR A 247 -11.21 -10.72 -14.71
CA TYR A 247 -10.45 -10.83 -13.49
C TYR A 247 -11.08 -11.86 -12.54
N PRO A 248 -10.35 -12.38 -11.53
CA PRO A 248 -11.01 -12.97 -10.37
C PRO A 248 -11.88 -11.94 -9.66
N GLY A 249 -12.74 -12.37 -8.76
CA GLY A 249 -13.49 -11.46 -7.91
C GLY A 249 -12.56 -10.59 -7.08
N PHE A 250 -12.95 -9.34 -6.85
CA PHE A 250 -12.26 -8.42 -5.93
C PHE A 250 -13.25 -7.45 -5.27
N VAL A 251 -12.83 -6.79 -4.21
CA VAL A 251 -13.58 -5.69 -3.58
C VAL A 251 -13.06 -4.34 -4.08
N SER A 252 -13.95 -3.37 -4.25
CA SER A 252 -13.58 -2.02 -4.68
C SER A 252 -12.73 -1.31 -3.63
N GLY A 253 -11.66 -0.64 -4.06
CA GLY A 253 -10.65 -0.01 -3.21
C GLY A 253 -11.11 1.24 -2.46
N GLY A 254 -12.31 1.76 -2.75
CA GLY A 254 -12.89 2.87 -2.00
C GLY A 254 -13.12 2.55 -0.51
N GLY A 255 -13.25 1.26 -0.17
CA GLY A 255 -13.31 0.81 1.21
C GLY A 255 -13.66 -0.66 1.34
N PHE A 256 -12.95 -1.38 2.21
CA PHE A 256 -13.26 -2.75 2.59
C PHE A 256 -12.62 -3.11 3.94
N ILE A 257 -13.08 -4.21 4.54
CA ILE A 257 -12.66 -4.65 5.89
C ILE A 257 -12.23 -6.12 5.81
N PHE A 258 -11.12 -6.44 6.47
CA PHE A 258 -10.63 -7.81 6.61
C PHE A 258 -9.99 -8.03 7.99
N SER A 259 -9.89 -9.31 8.39
CA SER A 259 -9.27 -9.69 9.66
C SER A 259 -7.75 -9.61 9.58
N GLY A 260 -7.10 -9.16 10.65
CA GLY A 260 -5.66 -9.16 10.82
C GLY A 260 -5.05 -10.57 10.73
N LEU A 261 -5.78 -11.59 11.14
CA LEU A 261 -5.38 -13.00 10.97
C LEU A 261 -5.17 -13.43 9.51
N SER A 262 -5.65 -12.61 8.56
CA SER A 262 -5.43 -12.83 7.12
C SER A 262 -4.10 -12.24 6.63
N VAL A 263 -3.51 -11.28 7.35
CA VAL A 263 -2.30 -10.55 6.94
C VAL A 263 -1.13 -11.48 6.61
N PRO A 264 -0.77 -12.47 7.43
CA PRO A 264 0.37 -13.35 7.11
C PRO A 264 0.19 -14.09 5.77
N ARG A 265 -1.04 -14.55 5.46
CA ARG A 265 -1.33 -15.24 4.19
C ARG A 265 -1.34 -14.30 3.00
N LEU A 266 -1.87 -13.10 3.16
CA LEU A 266 -1.86 -12.04 2.14
C LEU A 266 -0.42 -11.57 1.86
N TYR A 267 0.38 -11.38 2.90
CA TYR A 267 1.81 -11.06 2.75
C TYR A 267 2.56 -12.16 2.01
N GLU A 268 2.39 -13.42 2.39
CA GLU A 268 3.01 -14.54 1.70
C GLU A 268 2.55 -14.66 0.23
N ALA A 269 1.28 -14.39 -0.06
CA ALA A 269 0.76 -14.29 -1.42
C ALA A 269 1.45 -13.16 -2.20
N SER A 270 1.64 -11.99 -1.58
CA SER A 270 2.26 -10.82 -2.22
C SER A 270 3.73 -11.05 -2.63
N ARG A 271 4.41 -12.02 -2.01
CA ARG A 271 5.76 -12.44 -2.37
C ARG A 271 5.81 -13.40 -3.57
N LYS A 272 4.68 -14.00 -3.94
CA LYS A 272 4.59 -15.04 -4.99
C LYS A 272 3.85 -14.56 -6.22
N ILE A 273 2.96 -13.60 -6.06
CA ILE A 273 2.12 -13.05 -7.12
C ILE A 273 2.82 -11.81 -7.70
N PRO A 274 2.99 -11.70 -9.04
CA PRO A 274 3.52 -10.48 -9.63
C PRO A 274 2.62 -9.29 -9.29
N VAL A 275 3.23 -8.13 -9.00
CA VAL A 275 2.48 -6.92 -8.68
C VAL A 275 1.68 -6.49 -9.91
N PHE A 276 0.37 -6.59 -9.83
CA PHE A 276 -0.55 -6.19 -10.89
C PHE A 276 -0.74 -4.66 -10.84
N PRO A 277 -0.78 -3.94 -11.99
CA PRO A 277 -0.77 -2.47 -12.00
C PRO A 277 -2.12 -1.80 -11.63
N LEU A 278 -3.11 -2.55 -11.17
CA LEU A 278 -4.38 -2.08 -10.61
C LEU A 278 -4.52 -2.65 -9.20
N ASP A 279 -4.55 -1.80 -8.21
CA ASP A 279 -4.50 -2.18 -6.78
C ASP A 279 -5.65 -3.07 -6.32
N ASP A 280 -6.88 -2.77 -6.73
CA ASP A 280 -8.07 -3.58 -6.39
C ASP A 280 -7.96 -4.99 -6.97
N VAL A 281 -7.54 -5.09 -8.23
CA VAL A 281 -7.33 -6.36 -8.94
C VAL A 281 -6.17 -7.12 -8.33
N TYR A 282 -5.06 -6.42 -7.99
CA TYR A 282 -3.93 -7.02 -7.32
C TYR A 282 -4.34 -7.63 -5.98
N PHE A 283 -5.08 -6.88 -5.16
CA PHE A 283 -5.61 -7.39 -3.90
C PHE A 283 -6.55 -8.59 -4.12
N GLY A 284 -7.34 -8.61 -5.21
CA GLY A 284 -8.16 -9.74 -5.63
C GLY A 284 -7.35 -11.01 -5.88
N PHE A 285 -6.22 -10.90 -6.60
CA PHE A 285 -5.29 -12.02 -6.80
C PHE A 285 -4.65 -12.49 -5.50
N LEU A 286 -4.27 -11.56 -4.61
CA LEU A 286 -3.71 -11.92 -3.30
C LEU A 286 -4.74 -12.65 -2.43
N ALA A 287 -5.98 -12.17 -2.40
CA ALA A 287 -7.06 -12.80 -1.65
C ALA A 287 -7.36 -14.22 -2.17
N LEU A 288 -7.40 -14.39 -3.49
CA LEU A 288 -7.59 -15.70 -4.11
C LEU A 288 -6.45 -16.66 -3.73
N ALA A 289 -5.19 -16.23 -3.83
CA ALA A 289 -4.02 -17.02 -3.44
C ALA A 289 -4.01 -17.36 -1.94
N ALA A 290 -4.48 -16.43 -1.10
CA ALA A 290 -4.61 -16.60 0.34
C ALA A 290 -5.86 -17.41 0.75
N LYS A 291 -6.69 -17.84 -0.21
CA LYS A 291 -7.95 -18.57 0.00
C LYS A 291 -8.95 -17.79 0.87
N LEU A 292 -9.04 -16.47 0.64
CA LEU A 292 -10.02 -15.60 1.29
C LEU A 292 -11.29 -15.51 0.43
N ILE A 293 -12.41 -15.21 1.07
CA ILE A 293 -13.73 -15.16 0.45
C ILE A 293 -14.24 -13.71 0.53
N PHE A 294 -14.73 -13.18 -0.58
CA PHE A 294 -15.38 -11.88 -0.61
C PHE A 294 -16.86 -12.01 -0.23
N ARG A 295 -17.29 -11.16 0.70
CA ARG A 295 -18.70 -10.97 1.05
C ARG A 295 -19.16 -9.60 0.60
N HIS A 296 -20.09 -9.57 -0.35
CA HIS A 296 -20.69 -8.33 -0.80
C HIS A 296 -21.54 -7.71 0.31
N ASP A 297 -21.30 -6.42 0.59
CA ASP A 297 -22.14 -5.64 1.49
C ASP A 297 -22.68 -4.41 0.72
N PRO A 298 -24.01 -4.31 0.53
CA PRO A 298 -24.63 -3.23 -0.25
C PRO A 298 -24.53 -1.86 0.41
N ARG A 299 -24.05 -1.77 1.65
CA ARG A 299 -23.82 -0.51 2.35
C ARG A 299 -22.53 0.20 1.91
N PHE A 300 -21.70 -0.43 1.05
CA PHE A 300 -20.53 0.18 0.44
C PHE A 300 -20.89 0.80 -0.92
N TYR A 301 -20.97 2.11 -0.98
CA TYR A 301 -21.36 2.88 -2.18
C TYR A 301 -20.14 3.41 -2.91
N VAL A 302 -19.57 2.61 -3.81
CA VAL A 302 -18.32 2.91 -4.55
C VAL A 302 -18.53 3.88 -5.71
N SER A 303 -19.75 4.04 -6.21
CA SER A 303 -20.10 5.01 -7.26
C SER A 303 -20.69 6.32 -6.70
N GLY A 304 -20.54 6.53 -5.40
CA GLY A 304 -21.17 7.63 -4.68
C GLY A 304 -22.63 7.35 -4.31
N LEU A 305 -23.18 8.20 -3.47
CA LEU A 305 -24.57 8.19 -3.02
C LEU A 305 -25.05 9.63 -2.94
N LYS A 306 -26.22 9.93 -3.54
CA LYS A 306 -26.82 11.27 -3.37
C LYS A 306 -27.02 11.55 -1.89
N TYR A 307 -26.48 12.68 -1.44
CA TYR A 307 -26.51 13.06 -0.05
C TYR A 307 -27.95 13.22 0.48
N GLU A 308 -28.21 12.50 1.55
CA GLU A 308 -29.37 12.62 2.41
C GLU A 308 -28.98 12.00 3.77
N VAL A 309 -29.21 12.72 4.87
CA VAL A 309 -28.75 12.32 6.21
C VAL A 309 -29.12 10.88 6.55
N CYS A 310 -30.38 10.49 6.34
CA CYS A 310 -30.86 9.16 6.71
C CYS A 310 -30.33 8.03 5.82
N ARG A 311 -29.94 8.34 4.59
CA ARG A 311 -29.22 7.39 3.72
C ARG A 311 -27.81 7.18 4.21
N TYR A 312 -27.11 8.27 4.56
CA TYR A 312 -25.73 8.20 5.05
C TYR A 312 -25.64 7.51 6.42
N LYS A 313 -26.65 7.67 7.29
CA LYS A 313 -26.74 6.89 8.55
C LYS A 313 -26.81 5.37 8.33
N LYS A 314 -27.31 4.92 7.18
CA LYS A 314 -27.40 3.50 6.80
C LYS A 314 -26.28 3.03 5.89
N ALA A 315 -25.53 3.95 5.30
CA ALA A 315 -24.37 3.66 4.48
C ALA A 315 -23.15 3.38 5.39
N MET A 316 -22.35 2.41 5.02
CA MET A 316 -21.07 2.13 5.70
C MET A 316 -19.93 2.94 5.08
N VAL A 317 -19.82 2.92 3.76
CA VAL A 317 -18.81 3.67 3.00
C VAL A 317 -19.49 4.38 1.83
N VAL A 318 -19.20 5.66 1.62
CA VAL A 318 -19.62 6.42 0.42
C VAL A 318 -18.41 7.09 -0.18
N HIS A 319 -18.08 6.73 -1.43
CA HIS A 319 -16.91 7.23 -2.15
C HIS A 319 -17.22 8.53 -2.92
N GLY A 320 -16.16 9.34 -3.17
CA GLY A 320 -16.22 10.55 -3.98
C GLY A 320 -16.66 11.79 -3.20
N ILE A 321 -16.32 11.88 -1.92
CA ILE A 321 -16.67 13.02 -1.05
C ILE A 321 -15.52 14.02 -1.00
N SER A 322 -15.85 15.31 -1.23
CA SER A 322 -14.87 16.38 -1.08
C SER A 322 -14.52 16.63 0.41
N PRO A 323 -13.37 17.23 0.74
CA PRO A 323 -13.01 17.52 2.13
C PRO A 323 -14.03 18.40 2.87
N ASP A 324 -14.57 19.39 2.19
CA ASP A 324 -15.52 20.35 2.78
C ASP A 324 -16.90 19.69 2.99
N ASP A 325 -17.33 18.89 2.02
CA ASP A 325 -18.56 18.10 2.14
C ASP A 325 -18.43 17.06 3.27
N LEU A 326 -17.26 16.41 3.40
CA LEU A 326 -17.03 15.41 4.45
C LEU A 326 -17.24 16.01 5.84
N LEU A 327 -16.69 17.19 6.11
CA LEU A 327 -16.86 17.88 7.39
C LEU A 327 -18.33 18.24 7.66
N THR A 328 -19.05 18.67 6.62
CA THR A 328 -20.47 19.04 6.71
C THR A 328 -21.34 17.82 6.93
N ILE A 329 -21.19 16.80 6.09
CA ILE A 329 -21.92 15.53 6.15
C ILE A 329 -21.72 14.87 7.52
N TRP A 330 -20.45 14.81 7.99
CA TRP A 330 -20.12 14.21 9.29
C TRP A 330 -20.90 14.88 10.44
N ARG A 331 -20.91 16.21 10.46
CA ARG A 331 -21.65 16.98 11.48
C ARG A 331 -23.16 16.72 11.41
N GLU A 332 -23.72 16.74 10.21
CA GLU A 332 -25.16 16.57 10.01
C GLU A 332 -25.63 15.15 10.32
N VAL A 333 -24.87 14.14 9.91
CA VAL A 333 -25.19 12.73 10.18
C VAL A 333 -25.15 12.42 11.67
N ASN A 334 -24.22 13.02 12.42
CA ASN A 334 -24.11 12.77 13.87
C ASN A 334 -25.13 13.57 14.71
N ASN A 335 -25.56 14.74 14.24
CA ASN A 335 -26.41 15.64 15.03
C ASN A 335 -27.92 15.53 14.72
N ASN A 336 -28.31 14.92 13.60
CA ASN A 336 -29.71 14.87 13.20
C ASN A 336 -30.29 13.47 13.39
N ASP A 337 -31.46 13.38 14.02
CA ASP A 337 -32.23 12.14 14.11
C ASP A 337 -33.04 11.89 12.85
N CYS A 338 -32.99 10.64 12.35
CA CYS A 338 -33.86 10.20 11.28
C CYS A 338 -35.28 9.90 11.87
N LYS A 339 -36.12 10.91 11.96
CA LYS A 339 -37.54 10.67 12.26
C LYS A 339 -38.16 9.90 11.09
N ASN A 340 -38.81 8.79 11.38
CA ASN A 340 -39.55 8.00 10.39
C ASN A 340 -40.49 8.92 9.59
N SER A 341 -40.19 9.14 8.32
CA SER A 341 -41.06 9.91 7.39
C SER A 341 -42.32 9.12 6.98
N THR A 342 -42.85 8.30 7.87
CA THR A 342 -44.07 7.50 7.65
C THR A 342 -45.37 8.23 8.04
N GLN A 343 -45.29 9.52 8.41
CA GLN A 343 -46.52 10.30 8.72
C GLN A 343 -46.54 11.59 7.91
N GLN A 344 -46.62 11.50 6.58
CA GLN A 344 -47.16 12.56 5.73
C GLN A 344 -47.68 11.96 4.42
N LYS A 345 -48.77 11.20 4.51
CA LYS A 345 -49.76 11.01 3.44
C LYS A 345 -51.13 10.95 4.17
N ASN A 346 -51.68 12.10 4.39
CA ASN A 346 -53.11 12.31 4.49
C ASN A 346 -53.47 13.42 3.50
#